data_69192ab0fc0dbdde2d1e45c4ddc39e40
#
_entry.id   69192ab0fc0dbdde2d1e45c4ddc39e40
#
_cell.length_a   1.000
_cell.length_b   1.000
_cell.length_c   1.000
_cell.angle_alpha   90.00
_cell.angle_beta   90.00
_cell.angle_gamma   90.00
#
_symmetry.space_group_name_H-M   'P 1'
#
loop_
_entity.id
_entity.type
_entity.pdbx_description
1 polymer ?
#
loop_
_entity_poly.entity_id
_entity_poly.type
_entity_poly.pdbx_seq_one_letter_code
_entity_poly.pdbx_strand_id
1 'polypeptide(L)'
;MSTVRIPPPLRDATGGKKVVAAQGKTVGDLLDDLVARFPGLRGQLRYANVYVDGEDIRVLAKLETPVDTTSTVILLPAMAGGR
;
A
#
# COMPACT_ATOMS: atom_id res chain seq x y z
N MET A 1 -0.19 -5.07 -13.50
CA MET A 1 0.07 -5.04 -12.05
C MET A 1 0.79 -3.76 -11.67
N SER A 2 0.39 -3.17 -10.56
CA SER A 2 1.08 -1.99 -10.06
C SER A 2 2.19 -2.41 -9.11
N THR A 3 3.22 -1.58 -8.98
CA THR A 3 4.32 -1.81 -8.06
C THR A 3 3.98 -1.18 -6.71
N VAL A 4 4.10 -1.95 -5.64
CA VAL A 4 3.87 -1.45 -4.28
C VAL A 4 5.16 -1.54 -3.48
N ARG A 5 5.58 -0.43 -2.91
CA ARG A 5 6.80 -0.38 -2.08
C ARG A 5 6.41 -0.55 -0.62
N ILE A 6 7.08 -1.50 0.03
CA ILE A 6 6.76 -1.89 1.40
C ILE A 6 7.77 -1.25 2.35
N PRO A 7 7.31 -0.46 3.32
CA PRO A 7 8.24 0.18 4.26
C PRO A 7 8.85 -0.84 5.23
N PRO A 8 10.02 -0.55 5.79
CA PRO A 8 10.70 -1.49 6.68
C PRO A 8 9.83 -2.09 7.79
N PRO A 9 8.99 -1.31 8.49
CA PRO A 9 8.18 -1.88 9.56
C PRO A 9 7.18 -2.93 9.10
N LEU A 10 6.82 -2.93 7.81
CA LEU A 10 5.83 -3.88 7.28
C LEU A 10 6.47 -5.06 6.55
N ARG A 11 7.78 -5.08 6.39
CA ARG A 11 8.46 -6.12 5.60
C ARG A 11 8.38 -7.50 6.23
N ASP A 12 8.24 -7.60 7.53
CA ASP A 12 8.08 -8.91 8.16
C ASP A 12 6.82 -9.60 7.67
N ALA A 13 5.77 -8.84 7.41
CA ALA A 13 4.51 -9.39 6.93
C ALA A 13 4.59 -9.81 5.45
N THR A 14 5.59 -9.34 4.71
CA THR A 14 5.75 -9.68 3.29
C THR A 14 6.95 -10.59 3.05
N GLY A 15 7.44 -11.26 4.09
CA GLY A 15 8.58 -12.14 3.94
C GLY A 15 9.88 -11.42 3.64
N GLY A 16 10.00 -10.17 4.07
CA GLY A 16 11.18 -9.36 3.85
C GLY A 16 11.21 -8.63 2.52
N LYS A 17 10.14 -8.71 1.73
CA LYS A 17 10.12 -8.08 0.41
C LYS A 17 9.98 -6.57 0.54
N LYS A 18 10.79 -5.85 -0.23
CA LYS A 18 10.78 -4.39 -0.26
C LYS A 18 9.80 -3.86 -1.30
N VAL A 19 9.54 -4.63 -2.33
CA VAL A 19 8.67 -4.27 -3.44
C VAL A 19 7.84 -5.49 -3.80
N VAL A 20 6.54 -5.28 -4.00
CA VAL A 20 5.62 -6.35 -4.36
C VAL A 20 4.73 -5.85 -5.48
N ALA A 21 4.48 -6.68 -6.48
CA ALA A 21 3.48 -6.37 -7.49
C ALA A 21 2.10 -6.70 -6.94
N ALA A 22 1.12 -5.87 -7.23
CA ALA A 22 -0.25 -6.10 -6.79
C ALA A 22 -1.22 -5.85 -7.93
N GLN A 23 -2.32 -6.57 -7.92
CA GLN A 23 -3.35 -6.47 -8.96
C GLN A 23 -4.51 -5.63 -8.49
N GLY A 24 -5.08 -4.86 -9.41
CA GLY A 24 -6.26 -4.08 -9.14
C GLY A 24 -6.29 -2.82 -9.98
N LYS A 25 -7.47 -2.22 -10.07
CA LYS A 25 -7.67 -0.99 -10.82
C LYS A 25 -7.72 0.23 -9.91
N THR A 26 -7.84 0.01 -8.61
CA THR A 26 -7.87 1.08 -7.61
C THR A 26 -6.93 0.72 -6.47
N VAL A 27 -6.60 1.71 -5.65
CA VAL A 27 -5.79 1.48 -4.46
C VAL A 27 -6.45 0.44 -3.55
N GLY A 28 -7.78 0.52 -3.38
CA GLY A 28 -8.49 -0.45 -2.56
C GLY A 28 -8.30 -1.88 -3.06
N ASP A 29 -8.37 -2.07 -4.38
CA ASP A 29 -8.15 -3.38 -4.97
C ASP A 29 -6.74 -3.88 -4.71
N LEU A 30 -5.74 -2.99 -4.83
CA LEU A 30 -4.36 -3.36 -4.56
C LEU A 30 -4.16 -3.80 -3.12
N LEU A 31 -4.75 -3.07 -2.19
CA LEU A 31 -4.62 -3.40 -0.77
C LEU A 31 -5.31 -4.72 -0.46
N ASP A 32 -6.47 -4.98 -1.07
CA ASP A 32 -7.16 -6.25 -0.90
C ASP A 32 -6.31 -7.41 -1.42
N ASP A 33 -5.67 -7.23 -2.57
CA ASP A 33 -4.79 -8.23 -3.14
C ASP A 33 -3.59 -8.50 -2.21
N LEU A 34 -3.01 -7.44 -1.66
CA LEU A 34 -1.89 -7.58 -0.73
C LEU A 34 -2.29 -8.35 0.53
N VAL A 35 -3.44 -8.04 1.09
CA VAL A 35 -3.92 -8.71 2.31
C VAL A 35 -4.22 -10.17 2.02
N ALA A 36 -4.75 -10.48 0.84
CA ALA A 36 -5.05 -11.86 0.47
C ALA A 36 -3.78 -12.71 0.39
N ARG A 37 -2.67 -12.13 -0.10
CA ARG A 37 -1.41 -12.86 -0.21
C ARG A 37 -0.54 -12.75 1.03
N PHE A 38 -0.67 -11.66 1.76
CA PHE A 38 0.12 -11.41 2.98
C PHE A 38 -0.83 -11.02 4.11
N PRO A 39 -1.52 -12.00 4.71
CA PRO A 39 -2.54 -11.70 5.74
C PRO A 39 -2.02 -10.90 6.94
N GLY A 40 -0.72 -10.96 7.21
CA GLY A 40 -0.14 -10.19 8.30
C GLY A 40 -0.20 -8.68 8.09
N LEU A 41 -0.49 -8.22 6.88
CA LEU A 41 -0.64 -6.79 6.61
C LEU A 41 -2.00 -6.24 7.03
N ARG A 42 -3.00 -7.08 7.24
CA ARG A 42 -4.36 -6.62 7.43
C ARG A 42 -4.52 -5.51 8.47
N GLY A 43 -4.02 -5.72 9.66
CA GLY A 43 -4.16 -4.73 10.73
C GLY A 43 -3.26 -3.52 10.53
N GLN A 44 -2.15 -3.71 9.85
CA GLN A 44 -1.15 -2.66 9.69
C GLN A 44 -1.51 -1.67 8.58
N LEU A 45 -2.21 -2.13 7.55
CA LEU A 45 -2.60 -1.24 6.44
C LEU A 45 -3.60 -0.18 6.88
N ARG A 46 -4.37 -0.45 7.93
CA ARG A 46 -5.33 0.50 8.48
C ARG A 46 -4.66 1.80 8.95
N TYR A 47 -3.39 1.71 9.33
CA TYR A 47 -2.64 2.86 9.85
C TYR A 47 -1.54 3.31 8.90
N ALA A 48 -1.52 2.79 7.68
CA ALA A 48 -0.53 3.19 6.70
C ALA A 48 -1.03 4.37 5.89
N ASN A 49 -0.12 5.26 5.54
CA ASN A 49 -0.39 6.29 4.57
C ASN A 49 -0.04 5.73 3.20
N VAL A 50 -0.87 6.00 2.21
CA VAL A 50 -0.69 5.46 0.87
C VAL A 50 -0.47 6.61 -0.10
N TYR A 51 0.57 6.49 -0.92
CA TYR A 51 0.89 7.47 -1.95
C TYR A 51 0.89 6.79 -3.31
N VAL A 52 0.30 7.44 -4.29
CA VAL A 52 0.30 6.98 -5.68
C VAL A 52 1.07 8.00 -6.49
N ASP A 53 2.18 7.56 -7.09
CA ASP A 53 3.05 8.42 -7.90
C ASP A 53 3.40 9.73 -7.17
N GLY A 54 3.65 9.61 -5.87
CA GLY A 54 4.08 10.74 -5.06
C GLY A 54 2.97 11.55 -4.42
N GLU A 55 1.71 11.21 -4.67
CA GLU A 55 0.57 11.96 -4.12
C GLU A 55 -0.18 11.13 -3.07
N ASP A 56 -0.47 11.74 -1.94
CA ASP A 56 -1.25 11.11 -0.88
C ASP A 56 -2.68 10.87 -1.38
N ILE A 57 -3.18 9.65 -1.21
CA ILE A 57 -4.51 9.30 -1.71
C ILE A 57 -5.63 10.09 -1.01
N ARG A 58 -5.36 10.68 0.14
CA ARG A 58 -6.38 11.49 0.84
C ARG A 58 -6.74 12.75 0.06
N VAL A 59 -5.82 13.24 -0.79
CA VAL A 59 -6.11 14.38 -1.66
C VAL A 59 -6.54 13.93 -3.06
N LEU A 60 -6.61 12.64 -3.29
CA LEU A 60 -7.10 12.06 -4.52
C LEU A 60 -8.47 11.46 -4.25
N ALA A 61 -8.71 10.23 -4.69
CA ALA A 61 -9.99 9.57 -4.49
C ALA A 61 -9.93 8.48 -3.40
N LYS A 62 -8.98 8.59 -2.49
CA LYS A 62 -8.81 7.64 -1.38
C LYS A 62 -8.66 6.21 -1.93
N LEU A 63 -9.40 5.26 -1.40
CA LEU A 63 -9.30 3.87 -1.86
C LEU A 63 -9.81 3.68 -3.29
N GLU A 64 -10.57 4.62 -3.81
CA GLU A 64 -11.05 4.55 -5.18
C GLU A 64 -10.09 5.20 -6.17
N THR A 65 -8.94 5.69 -5.70
CA THR A 65 -7.93 6.26 -6.57
C THR A 65 -7.51 5.23 -7.62
N PRO A 66 -7.64 5.56 -8.91
CA PRO A 66 -7.29 4.60 -9.96
C PRO A 66 -5.77 4.40 -10.06
N VAL A 67 -5.39 3.18 -10.39
CA VAL A 67 -3.99 2.81 -10.60
C VAL A 67 -3.92 1.96 -11.86
N ASP A 68 -2.73 1.91 -12.45
CA ASP A 68 -2.49 1.09 -13.63
C ASP A 68 -1.09 0.45 -13.53
N THR A 69 -0.67 -0.20 -14.62
CA THR A 69 0.59 -0.93 -14.62
C THR A 69 1.82 -0.04 -14.46
N THR A 70 1.66 1.26 -14.70
CA THR A 70 2.77 2.21 -14.56
C THR A 70 2.77 2.92 -13.21
N SER A 71 1.74 2.71 -12.40
CA SER A 71 1.64 3.38 -11.09
C SER A 71 2.62 2.79 -10.09
N THR A 72 3.21 3.66 -9.29
CA THR A 72 4.02 3.25 -8.15
C THR A 72 3.28 3.63 -6.89
N VAL A 73 2.97 2.65 -6.06
CA VAL A 73 2.26 2.85 -4.80
C VAL A 73 3.26 2.69 -3.67
N ILE A 74 3.30 3.66 -2.78
CA ILE A 74 4.20 3.63 -1.63
C ILE A 74 3.37 3.58 -0.36
N LEU A 75 3.66 2.60 0.48
CA LEU A 75 3.04 2.50 1.80
C LEU A 75 4.01 3.10 2.81
N LEU A 76 3.52 4.00 3.64
CA LEU A 76 4.31 4.57 4.72
C LEU A 76 3.57 4.32 6.02
N PRO A 77 4.25 3.86 7.06
CA PRO A 77 3.58 3.64 8.34
C PRO A 77 3.13 4.97 8.90
N ALA A 78 1.93 4.98 9.48
CA ALA A 78 1.49 6.15 10.21
C ALA A 78 2.35 6.26 11.46
N MET A 79 2.91 7.42 11.69
CA MET A 79 3.73 7.64 12.87
C MET A 79 2.80 7.90 14.05
N ALA A 80 2.46 6.83 14.73
CA ALA A 80 1.54 6.92 15.84
C ALA A 80 2.09 7.87 16.91
N GLY A 81 1.31 8.82 17.24
CA GLY A 81 1.63 9.74 18.29
C GLY A 81 2.82 10.59 17.95
N GLY A 82 3.22 10.26 17.01
CA GLY A 82 4.33 11.03 16.65
C GLY A 82 3.95 12.38 16.93
N ARG A 83 3.38 11.41 17.45
CA ARG A 83 3.13 12.00 17.61
C ARG A 83 3.13 12.26 17.64
#